data_00109b0e0c13022230a4229728cad147
#
_entry.id   00109b0e0c13022230a4229728cad147
#
_cell.length_a   1.000
_cell.length_b   1.000
_cell.length_c   1.000
_cell.angle_alpha   90.00
_cell.angle_beta   90.00
_cell.angle_gamma   90.00
#
_symmetry.space_group_name_H-M   'P 1'
#
loop_
_entity.id
_entity.type
_entity.pdbx_description
1 polymer ?
#
loop_
_entity_poly.entity_id
_entity_poly.type
_entity_poly.pdbx_seq_one_letter_code
_entity_poly.pdbx_strand_id
1 'polypeptide(L)'
;IQMYFSRYFSVTEEGGIFVLHKKVLRISAIGVCLISMTFAVSAEELYLPKHGLALRGMAQQEYIDKAAGDLFAGRNQKPFVLPDGWQRQDKTVSGVVIEKYTNTKSDSDKVLLQLHGGGYVLGMSDGHRLMALKQAALMDAKEAYCVNYRLAPNHVYPAALDDALATYESLLDSGIKAENIVLVGDSAGGNLAIALTLYLRDHQKALPRLLVLQSPWTDFNTTLASRIYNNRKDQILGQGTPLNKAVKEPAYAGNLSLSDPRLSPIYADLKGLPPMLIQTGGHEIFLTENQKFMEKAIDDGVEVTMTVYPDMPHDFALCLPDLDASVASLQEIGTFAKRHF
;
A
#
# COMPACT_ATOMS: atom_id res chain seq x y z
N ILE A 1 -0.87 10.98 -51.98
CA ILE A 1 -2.14 10.51 -51.40
C ILE A 1 -2.21 11.04 -50.00
N GLN A 2 -3.08 12.02 -49.78
CA GLN A 2 -3.28 12.67 -48.51
C GLN A 2 -4.35 11.84 -47.75
N MET A 3 -3.98 11.17 -46.68
CA MET A 3 -4.94 10.54 -45.77
C MET A 3 -5.16 11.44 -44.57
N TYR A 4 -6.39 11.88 -44.39
CA TYR A 4 -6.84 12.58 -43.19
C TYR A 4 -7.15 11.57 -42.10
N PHE A 5 -6.41 11.64 -41.01
CA PHE A 5 -6.81 11.01 -39.72
C PHE A 5 -7.29 12.09 -38.77
N SER A 6 -8.57 12.05 -38.45
CA SER A 6 -9.21 13.04 -37.60
C SER A 6 -8.93 12.79 -36.10
N ARG A 7 -8.62 13.86 -35.44
CA ARG A 7 -8.76 14.17 -34.00
C ARG A 7 -7.65 13.90 -33.02
N TYR A 8 -6.51 13.27 -33.35
CA TYR A 8 -5.48 13.02 -32.29
C TYR A 8 -4.01 13.24 -32.68
N PHE A 9 -3.72 13.91 -33.83
CA PHE A 9 -2.32 14.05 -34.28
C PHE A 9 -2.08 15.41 -34.95
N SER A 10 -1.06 16.15 -34.43
CA SER A 10 -0.43 17.22 -35.21
C SER A 10 0.77 16.65 -35.98
N VAL A 11 0.87 16.95 -37.26
CA VAL A 11 1.98 16.51 -38.12
C VAL A 11 2.88 17.71 -38.39
N THR A 12 4.17 17.60 -38.01
CA THR A 12 5.22 18.51 -38.47
C THR A 12 6.13 17.74 -39.39
N GLU A 13 6.49 18.34 -40.55
CA GLU A 13 7.43 17.76 -41.51
C GLU A 13 8.82 18.35 -41.27
N GLU A 14 9.75 17.53 -40.78
CA GLU A 14 11.18 17.85 -40.84
C GLU A 14 11.94 16.66 -41.45
N GLY A 15 12.51 16.89 -42.63
CA GLY A 15 13.43 15.95 -43.25
C GLY A 15 12.86 14.61 -43.70
N GLY A 16 11.58 14.53 -44.14
CA GLY A 16 10.98 13.30 -44.65
C GLY A 16 10.61 12.24 -43.62
N ILE A 17 10.58 12.61 -42.35
CA ILE A 17 10.16 11.77 -41.24
C ILE A 17 8.90 12.37 -40.61
N PHE A 18 7.80 11.61 -40.58
CA PHE A 18 6.59 12.01 -39.89
C PHE A 18 6.69 11.53 -38.41
N VAL A 19 6.84 12.48 -37.51
CA VAL A 19 6.85 12.19 -36.06
C VAL A 19 5.44 12.41 -35.51
N LEU A 20 4.78 11.34 -35.18
CA LEU A 20 3.55 11.36 -34.36
C LEU A 20 4.00 11.40 -32.90
N HIS A 21 3.51 12.35 -32.13
CA HIS A 21 3.91 12.57 -30.73
C HIS A 21 3.78 11.33 -29.80
N LYS A 22 3.44 10.18 -30.33
CA LYS A 22 3.50 8.88 -29.63
C LYS A 22 3.82 7.68 -30.53
N LYS A 23 4.06 7.84 -31.87
CA LYS A 23 4.35 6.69 -32.76
C LYS A 23 5.08 7.16 -34.02
N VAL A 24 6.13 6.47 -34.44
CA VAL A 24 6.80 6.66 -35.73
C VAL A 24 6.19 5.70 -36.73
N LEU A 25 5.63 6.22 -37.83
CA LEU A 25 5.17 5.43 -38.96
C LEU A 25 6.02 5.76 -40.19
N ARG A 26 6.75 4.80 -40.73
CA ARG A 26 7.39 4.91 -42.03
C ARG A 26 6.50 4.26 -43.09
N ILE A 27 6.07 5.01 -44.12
CA ILE A 27 5.36 4.46 -45.24
C ILE A 27 6.30 4.54 -46.44
N SER A 28 6.72 3.40 -46.97
CA SER A 28 7.43 3.29 -48.22
C SER A 28 6.42 2.92 -49.33
N ALA A 29 6.51 3.60 -50.46
CA ALA A 29 5.55 3.49 -51.56
C ALA A 29 5.70 2.24 -52.46
N ILE A 30 6.47 1.23 -52.05
CA ILE A 30 6.67 -0.01 -52.83
C ILE A 30 6.66 -1.21 -51.89
N GLY A 31 5.59 -2.00 -51.98
CA GLY A 31 5.47 -3.31 -51.35
C GLY A 31 4.64 -3.33 -50.05
N VAL A 32 3.54 -4.07 -50.09
CA VAL A 32 2.78 -4.42 -48.87
C VAL A 32 3.61 -5.41 -48.07
N CYS A 33 4.40 -4.91 -47.14
CA CYS A 33 5.03 -5.72 -46.14
C CYS A 33 4.20 -5.66 -44.85
N LEU A 34 3.58 -6.75 -44.46
CA LEU A 34 2.95 -6.89 -43.14
C LEU A 34 4.06 -6.81 -42.10
N ILE A 35 4.35 -5.59 -41.66
CA ILE A 35 5.22 -5.40 -40.47
C ILE A 35 4.32 -5.65 -39.24
N SER A 36 4.48 -6.78 -38.61
CA SER A 36 3.99 -6.99 -37.25
C SER A 36 4.77 -6.04 -36.31
N MET A 37 4.22 -4.85 -36.08
CA MET A 37 4.77 -3.96 -35.05
C MET A 37 4.40 -4.53 -33.68
N THR A 38 5.32 -5.25 -33.07
CA THR A 38 5.31 -5.46 -31.62
C THR A 38 5.58 -4.10 -30.98
N PHE A 39 4.53 -3.45 -30.50
CA PHE A 39 4.69 -2.27 -29.67
C PHE A 39 5.26 -2.74 -28.33
N ALA A 40 6.55 -2.50 -28.09
CA ALA A 40 7.06 -2.49 -26.74
C ALA A 40 6.39 -1.33 -26.01
N VAL A 41 5.46 -1.62 -25.11
CA VAL A 41 4.98 -0.64 -24.14
C VAL A 41 6.21 -0.33 -23.29
N SER A 42 6.76 0.88 -23.42
CA SER A 42 7.84 1.32 -22.54
C SER A 42 7.28 1.34 -21.11
N ALA A 43 7.99 0.69 -20.19
CA ALA A 43 7.65 0.77 -18.78
C ALA A 43 7.64 2.25 -18.35
N GLU A 44 6.65 2.62 -17.53
CA GLU A 44 6.54 3.96 -16.99
C GLU A 44 7.57 4.14 -15.87
N GLU A 45 8.31 5.25 -15.87
CA GLU A 45 9.24 5.54 -14.77
C GLU A 45 8.47 5.70 -13.45
N LEU A 46 9.03 5.16 -12.34
CA LEU A 46 8.43 5.30 -11.03
C LEU A 46 8.42 6.77 -10.59
N TYR A 47 7.24 7.37 -10.62
CA TYR A 47 7.08 8.77 -10.23
C TYR A 47 7.04 8.92 -8.72
N LEU A 48 8.05 9.61 -8.16
CA LEU A 48 8.14 10.00 -6.76
C LEU A 48 7.99 11.52 -6.67
N PRO A 49 6.77 12.04 -6.47
CA PRO A 49 6.53 13.47 -6.45
C PRO A 49 7.25 14.13 -5.26
N LYS A 50 7.81 15.32 -5.47
CA LYS A 50 8.37 16.15 -4.39
C LYS A 50 7.30 16.94 -3.66
N HIS A 51 6.24 17.30 -4.37
CA HIS A 51 5.11 18.06 -3.86
C HIS A 51 3.81 17.49 -4.42
N GLY A 52 2.78 17.48 -3.61
CA GLY A 52 1.42 17.12 -4.00
C GLY A 52 0.53 18.36 -4.21
N LEU A 53 -0.76 18.09 -4.44
CA LEU A 53 -1.78 19.13 -4.52
C LEU A 53 -2.03 19.73 -3.13
N ALA A 54 -1.69 20.98 -2.94
CA ALA A 54 -1.86 21.72 -1.68
C ALA A 54 -3.28 22.28 -1.54
N LEU A 55 -4.29 21.41 -1.59
CA LEU A 55 -5.69 21.76 -1.40
C LEU A 55 -6.01 21.97 0.09
N ARG A 56 -6.96 22.88 0.39
CA ARG A 56 -7.42 23.16 1.77
C ARG A 56 -8.92 23.47 1.78
N GLY A 57 -9.56 23.26 2.93
CA GLY A 57 -10.96 23.59 3.15
C GLY A 57 -11.91 22.91 2.16
N MET A 58 -12.85 23.66 1.58
CA MET A 58 -13.86 23.10 0.67
C MET A 58 -13.25 22.44 -0.58
N ALA A 59 -12.20 23.03 -1.18
CA ALA A 59 -11.57 22.45 -2.36
C ALA A 59 -10.92 21.08 -2.08
N GLN A 60 -10.34 20.93 -0.89
CA GLN A 60 -9.81 19.64 -0.43
C GLN A 60 -10.93 18.64 -0.21
N GLN A 61 -12.02 19.05 0.44
CA GLN A 61 -13.17 18.19 0.71
C GLN A 61 -13.82 17.70 -0.60
N GLU A 62 -14.06 18.57 -1.57
CA GLU A 62 -14.61 18.24 -2.89
C GLU A 62 -13.71 17.25 -3.63
N TYR A 63 -12.39 17.45 -3.55
CA TYR A 63 -11.43 16.50 -4.15
C TYR A 63 -11.52 15.13 -3.49
N ILE A 64 -11.55 15.05 -2.15
CA ILE A 64 -11.64 13.80 -1.39
C ILE A 64 -12.95 13.08 -1.72
N ASP A 65 -14.09 13.78 -1.67
CA ASP A 65 -15.42 13.20 -1.94
C ASP A 65 -15.48 12.62 -3.37
N LYS A 66 -14.94 13.36 -4.34
CA LYS A 66 -14.87 12.90 -5.72
C LYS A 66 -13.98 11.68 -5.86
N ALA A 67 -12.78 11.69 -5.28
CA ALA A 67 -11.82 10.60 -5.38
C ALA A 67 -12.35 9.32 -4.72
N ALA A 68 -12.98 9.43 -3.53
CA ALA A 68 -13.65 8.31 -2.87
C ALA A 68 -14.81 7.75 -3.71
N GLY A 69 -15.63 8.63 -4.30
CA GLY A 69 -16.70 8.23 -5.20
C GLY A 69 -16.20 7.50 -6.46
N ASP A 70 -15.09 7.95 -7.04
CA ASP A 70 -14.45 7.32 -8.19
C ASP A 70 -13.84 5.97 -7.83
N LEU A 71 -13.19 5.85 -6.64
CA LEU A 71 -12.65 4.61 -6.11
C LEU A 71 -13.74 3.53 -6.00
N PHE A 72 -14.83 3.82 -5.31
CA PHE A 72 -15.91 2.85 -5.12
C PHE A 72 -16.71 2.53 -6.38
N ALA A 73 -16.73 3.44 -7.35
CA ALA A 73 -17.34 3.21 -8.66
C ALA A 73 -16.39 2.50 -9.64
N GLY A 74 -15.15 2.19 -9.25
CA GLY A 74 -14.14 1.60 -10.13
C GLY A 74 -13.73 2.52 -11.28
N ARG A 75 -13.94 3.85 -11.14
CA ARG A 75 -13.57 4.84 -12.16
C ARG A 75 -12.12 5.30 -11.96
N ASN A 76 -11.50 5.75 -13.05
CA ASN A 76 -10.14 6.33 -13.04
C ASN A 76 -9.04 5.41 -12.48
N GLN A 77 -9.29 4.10 -12.36
CA GLN A 77 -8.25 3.15 -11.99
C GLN A 77 -7.30 2.98 -13.19
N LYS A 78 -6.06 3.37 -12.99
CA LYS A 78 -5.00 3.08 -13.97
C LYS A 78 -4.48 1.68 -13.71
N PRO A 79 -4.38 0.82 -14.74
CA PRO A 79 -3.76 -0.49 -14.58
C PRO A 79 -2.31 -0.34 -14.13
N PHE A 80 -1.86 -1.27 -13.30
CA PHE A 80 -0.47 -1.30 -12.87
C PHE A 80 0.45 -1.55 -14.07
N VAL A 81 1.39 -0.62 -14.25
CA VAL A 81 2.49 -0.77 -15.20
C VAL A 81 3.77 -0.88 -14.38
N LEU A 82 4.55 -1.91 -14.64
CA LEU A 82 5.82 -2.10 -13.94
C LEU A 82 6.77 -0.95 -14.28
N PRO A 83 7.23 -0.17 -13.27
CA PRO A 83 8.07 1.00 -13.53
C PRO A 83 9.47 0.61 -14.03
N ASP A 84 10.13 1.56 -14.71
CA ASP A 84 11.52 1.41 -15.15
C ASP A 84 12.47 1.16 -13.97
N GLY A 85 13.38 0.21 -14.17
CA GLY A 85 14.34 -0.19 -13.13
C GLY A 85 13.78 -1.21 -12.15
N TRP A 86 12.57 -1.73 -12.39
CA TRP A 86 12.00 -2.81 -11.61
C TRP A 86 11.79 -4.06 -12.46
N GLN A 87 11.99 -5.22 -11.84
CA GLN A 87 11.68 -6.52 -12.40
C GLN A 87 10.68 -7.23 -11.50
N ARG A 88 9.73 -7.96 -12.08
CA ARG A 88 8.75 -8.75 -11.33
C ARG A 88 8.99 -10.24 -11.57
N GLN A 89 8.94 -11.01 -10.48
CA GLN A 89 8.94 -12.47 -10.47
C GLN A 89 7.96 -12.94 -9.40
N ASP A 90 6.95 -13.68 -9.79
CA ASP A 90 6.01 -14.24 -8.83
C ASP A 90 6.56 -15.57 -8.27
N LYS A 91 6.34 -15.78 -6.98
CA LYS A 91 6.69 -17.02 -6.26
C LYS A 91 5.43 -17.55 -5.58
N THR A 92 5.41 -18.85 -5.34
CA THR A 92 4.35 -19.47 -4.52
C THR A 92 4.99 -20.06 -3.27
N VAL A 93 4.51 -19.67 -2.10
CA VAL A 93 4.93 -20.17 -0.79
C VAL A 93 3.70 -20.69 -0.07
N SER A 94 3.71 -21.99 0.30
CA SER A 94 2.59 -22.63 0.98
C SER A 94 1.23 -22.44 0.29
N GLY A 95 1.22 -22.35 -1.05
CA GLY A 95 0.01 -22.11 -1.85
C GLY A 95 -0.38 -20.64 -2.03
N VAL A 96 0.36 -19.71 -1.43
CA VAL A 96 0.14 -18.27 -1.53
C VAL A 96 1.04 -17.65 -2.59
N VAL A 97 0.45 -16.83 -3.46
CA VAL A 97 1.21 -16.09 -4.48
C VAL A 97 1.86 -14.87 -3.83
N ILE A 98 3.16 -14.74 -4.01
CA ILE A 98 3.97 -13.60 -3.56
C ILE A 98 4.54 -12.94 -4.80
N GLU A 99 4.22 -11.67 -4.98
CA GLU A 99 4.79 -10.86 -6.05
C GLU A 99 6.12 -10.29 -5.57
N LYS A 100 7.23 -10.79 -6.12
CA LYS A 100 8.56 -10.26 -5.86
C LYS A 100 8.90 -9.20 -6.89
N TYR A 101 9.31 -8.04 -6.43
CA TYR A 101 9.82 -6.94 -7.25
C TYR A 101 11.29 -6.67 -6.88
N THR A 102 12.15 -6.59 -7.90
CA THR A 102 13.58 -6.31 -7.70
C THR A 102 13.91 -4.95 -8.32
N ASN A 103 14.46 -4.05 -7.51
CA ASN A 103 15.00 -2.76 -7.97
C ASN A 103 16.39 -2.97 -8.57
N THR A 104 16.49 -2.86 -9.88
CA THR A 104 17.78 -3.05 -10.59
C THR A 104 18.75 -1.88 -10.41
N LYS A 105 18.28 -0.76 -9.85
CA LYS A 105 19.06 0.47 -9.61
C LYS A 105 19.61 0.55 -8.17
N SER A 106 19.24 -0.38 -7.27
CA SER A 106 19.70 -0.42 -5.88
C SER A 106 20.66 -1.59 -5.67
N ASP A 107 21.74 -1.35 -4.92
CA ASP A 107 22.69 -2.37 -4.46
C ASP A 107 22.55 -2.66 -2.95
N SER A 108 21.51 -2.12 -2.33
CA SER A 108 21.17 -2.31 -0.92
C SER A 108 20.76 -3.76 -0.65
N ASP A 109 20.84 -4.19 0.60
CA ASP A 109 20.32 -5.47 1.09
C ASP A 109 18.95 -5.33 1.81
N LYS A 110 18.39 -4.11 1.83
CA LYS A 110 17.08 -3.85 2.43
C LYS A 110 15.96 -4.49 1.61
N VAL A 111 14.99 -5.00 2.33
CA VAL A 111 13.81 -5.69 1.79
C VAL A 111 12.55 -5.10 2.37
N LEU A 112 11.58 -4.79 1.53
CA LEU A 112 10.23 -4.41 1.93
C LEU A 112 9.32 -5.63 1.83
N LEU A 113 8.64 -5.98 2.93
CA LEU A 113 7.54 -6.96 2.93
C LEU A 113 6.23 -6.23 3.15
N GLN A 114 5.33 -6.25 2.15
CA GLN A 114 4.05 -5.55 2.17
C GLN A 114 2.91 -6.53 2.43
N LEU A 115 2.07 -6.19 3.40
CA LEU A 115 0.79 -6.79 3.70
C LEU A 115 -0.31 -5.76 3.39
N HIS A 116 -1.16 -6.05 2.39
CA HIS A 116 -2.12 -5.08 1.89
C HIS A 116 -3.35 -4.92 2.81
N GLY A 117 -4.01 -3.77 2.71
CA GLY A 117 -5.30 -3.50 3.34
C GLY A 117 -6.49 -4.15 2.63
N GLY A 118 -7.70 -3.68 2.96
CA GLY A 118 -8.95 -4.16 2.37
C GLY A 118 -9.83 -4.96 3.32
N GLY A 119 -9.70 -4.76 4.66
CA GLY A 119 -10.59 -5.35 5.68
C GLY A 119 -10.54 -6.87 5.75
N TYR A 120 -9.47 -7.50 5.28
CA TYR A 120 -9.32 -8.95 5.11
C TYR A 120 -10.31 -9.59 4.11
N VAL A 121 -11.07 -8.79 3.35
CA VAL A 121 -12.08 -9.25 2.40
C VAL A 121 -11.80 -8.83 0.96
N LEU A 122 -11.01 -7.77 0.77
CA LEU A 122 -10.57 -7.31 -0.56
C LEU A 122 -9.14 -7.74 -0.82
N GLY A 123 -8.87 -8.16 -2.05
CA GLY A 123 -7.52 -8.51 -2.49
C GLY A 123 -6.64 -7.30 -2.78
N MET A 124 -5.36 -7.56 -3.00
CA MET A 124 -4.36 -6.56 -3.34
C MET A 124 -4.71 -5.84 -4.65
N SER A 125 -4.74 -4.51 -4.61
CA SER A 125 -5.00 -3.65 -5.77
C SER A 125 -3.70 -3.22 -6.46
N ASP A 126 -3.83 -2.65 -7.67
CA ASP A 126 -2.71 -2.02 -8.38
C ASP A 126 -2.16 -0.80 -7.62
N GLY A 127 -3.00 -0.11 -6.84
CA GLY A 127 -2.58 0.94 -5.92
C GLY A 127 -1.62 0.44 -4.84
N HIS A 128 -1.89 -0.72 -4.23
CA HIS A 128 -1.00 -1.34 -3.25
C HIS A 128 0.36 -1.70 -3.85
N ARG A 129 0.39 -2.28 -5.06
CA ARG A 129 1.63 -2.59 -5.78
C ARG A 129 2.48 -1.35 -6.01
N LEU A 130 1.85 -0.29 -6.54
CA LEU A 130 2.54 0.98 -6.79
C LEU A 130 3.04 1.63 -5.50
N MET A 131 2.24 1.60 -4.43
CA MET A 131 2.59 2.10 -3.11
C MET A 131 3.82 1.36 -2.56
N ALA A 132 3.82 0.02 -2.61
CA ALA A 132 4.96 -0.79 -2.16
C ALA A 132 6.26 -0.44 -2.91
N LEU A 133 6.21 -0.25 -4.23
CA LEU A 133 7.37 0.14 -5.01
C LEU A 133 7.87 1.55 -4.69
N LYS A 134 6.96 2.51 -4.46
CA LYS A 134 7.32 3.87 -4.02
C LYS A 134 7.98 3.86 -2.64
N GLN A 135 7.41 3.13 -1.69
CA GLN A 135 7.99 2.97 -0.36
C GLN A 135 9.37 2.30 -0.43
N ALA A 136 9.50 1.21 -1.19
CA ALA A 136 10.77 0.51 -1.38
C ALA A 136 11.84 1.42 -2.00
N ALA A 137 11.50 2.21 -3.01
CA ALA A 137 12.42 3.17 -3.62
C ALA A 137 12.86 4.27 -2.63
N LEU A 138 11.95 4.80 -1.81
CA LEU A 138 12.28 5.84 -0.82
C LEU A 138 13.15 5.32 0.32
N MET A 139 13.06 4.03 0.65
CA MET A 139 13.90 3.35 1.63
C MET A 139 15.23 2.84 1.03
N ASP A 140 15.41 2.97 -0.30
CA ASP A 140 16.48 2.31 -1.04
C ASP A 140 16.48 0.78 -0.86
N ALA A 141 15.30 0.17 -0.87
CA ALA A 141 15.19 -1.29 -0.79
C ALA A 141 15.51 -1.96 -2.13
N LYS A 142 16.28 -3.05 -2.07
CA LYS A 142 16.62 -3.87 -3.24
C LYS A 142 15.42 -4.67 -3.73
N GLU A 143 14.62 -5.18 -2.81
CA GLU A 143 13.49 -6.04 -3.12
C GLU A 143 12.24 -5.59 -2.38
N ALA A 144 11.10 -5.78 -3.02
CA ALA A 144 9.79 -5.65 -2.41
C ALA A 144 8.98 -6.93 -2.65
N TYR A 145 8.34 -7.42 -1.61
CA TYR A 145 7.49 -8.61 -1.63
C TYR A 145 6.08 -8.22 -1.23
N CYS A 146 5.11 -8.45 -2.12
CA CYS A 146 3.70 -8.17 -1.88
C CYS A 146 2.95 -9.49 -1.75
N VAL A 147 2.27 -9.71 -0.63
CA VAL A 147 1.66 -10.99 -0.27
C VAL A 147 0.18 -11.00 -0.63
N ASN A 148 -0.24 -11.92 -1.50
CA ASN A 148 -1.65 -12.17 -1.79
C ASN A 148 -2.23 -13.19 -0.79
N TYR A 149 -2.33 -12.79 0.48
CA TYR A 149 -2.80 -13.68 1.56
C TYR A 149 -4.28 -14.04 1.41
N ARG A 150 -4.68 -15.18 1.99
CA ARG A 150 -6.04 -15.72 1.93
C ARG A 150 -7.03 -14.81 2.66
N LEU A 151 -8.23 -14.64 2.08
CA LEU A 151 -9.22 -13.66 2.48
C LEU A 151 -10.49 -14.28 3.07
N ALA A 152 -11.09 -13.58 4.01
CA ALA A 152 -12.43 -13.86 4.50
C ALA A 152 -13.51 -13.51 3.43
N PRO A 153 -14.70 -14.12 3.48
CA PRO A 153 -15.16 -15.06 4.51
C PRO A 153 -14.68 -16.49 4.30
N ASN A 154 -14.07 -16.82 3.14
CA ASN A 154 -13.66 -18.19 2.83
C ASN A 154 -12.55 -18.67 3.75
N HIS A 155 -11.69 -17.75 4.21
CA HIS A 155 -10.56 -18.02 5.09
C HIS A 155 -10.53 -17.02 6.23
N VAL A 156 -11.00 -17.45 7.39
CA VAL A 156 -11.01 -16.65 8.63
C VAL A 156 -9.66 -16.77 9.36
N TYR A 157 -9.49 -16.05 10.48
CA TYR A 157 -8.34 -16.17 11.36
C TYR A 157 -8.06 -17.67 11.67
N PRO A 158 -6.79 -18.14 11.59
CA PRO A 158 -5.56 -17.37 11.39
C PRO A 158 -5.04 -17.38 9.93
N ALA A 159 -5.83 -17.70 8.93
CA ALA A 159 -5.35 -18.00 7.57
C ALA A 159 -4.41 -16.93 6.99
N ALA A 160 -4.76 -15.64 7.10
CA ALA A 160 -3.88 -14.56 6.61
C ALA A 160 -2.58 -14.45 7.43
N LEU A 161 -2.63 -14.71 8.74
CA LEU A 161 -1.44 -14.74 9.59
C LEU A 161 -0.51 -15.89 9.20
N ASP A 162 -1.07 -17.09 8.96
CA ASP A 162 -0.29 -18.25 8.51
C ASP A 162 0.43 -17.97 7.19
N ASP A 163 -0.24 -17.28 6.25
CA ASP A 163 0.30 -16.93 4.95
C ASP A 163 1.42 -15.87 5.08
N ALA A 164 1.22 -14.86 5.91
CA ALA A 164 2.22 -13.84 6.20
C ALA A 164 3.46 -14.46 6.90
N LEU A 165 3.24 -15.37 7.85
CA LEU A 165 4.30 -16.09 8.56
C LEU A 165 5.11 -16.98 7.61
N ALA A 166 4.44 -17.81 6.81
CA ALA A 166 5.11 -18.66 5.83
C ALA A 166 5.94 -17.85 4.84
N THR A 167 5.42 -16.68 4.42
CA THR A 167 6.16 -15.75 3.57
C THR A 167 7.40 -15.22 4.27
N TYR A 168 7.25 -14.70 5.49
CA TYR A 168 8.36 -14.16 6.27
C TYR A 168 9.47 -15.21 6.48
N GLU A 169 9.10 -16.43 6.88
CA GLU A 169 10.04 -17.54 7.06
C GLU A 169 10.74 -17.89 5.76
N SER A 170 10.02 -17.91 4.62
CA SER A 170 10.63 -18.18 3.32
C SER A 170 11.67 -17.14 2.88
N LEU A 171 11.50 -15.87 3.33
CA LEU A 171 12.51 -14.84 3.10
C LEU A 171 13.78 -15.13 3.91
N LEU A 172 13.64 -15.50 5.19
CA LEU A 172 14.78 -15.86 6.04
C LEU A 172 15.50 -17.12 5.50
N ASP A 173 14.76 -18.13 5.08
CA ASP A 173 15.31 -19.36 4.49
C ASP A 173 16.06 -19.08 3.16
N SER A 174 15.66 -18.03 2.43
CA SER A 174 16.39 -17.59 1.23
C SER A 174 17.67 -16.79 1.52
N GLY A 175 18.01 -16.60 2.79
CA GLY A 175 19.21 -15.90 3.24
C GLY A 175 19.01 -14.40 3.51
N ILE A 176 17.79 -13.89 3.40
CA ILE A 176 17.47 -12.50 3.79
C ILE A 176 17.52 -12.41 5.31
N LYS A 177 18.29 -11.45 5.85
CA LYS A 177 18.36 -11.23 7.28
C LYS A 177 17.13 -10.46 7.77
N ALA A 178 16.58 -10.86 8.91
CA ALA A 178 15.42 -10.19 9.52
C ALA A 178 15.68 -8.69 9.77
N GLU A 179 16.88 -8.33 10.16
CA GLU A 179 17.34 -6.94 10.37
C GLU A 179 17.35 -6.08 9.10
N ASN A 180 17.21 -6.67 7.92
CA ASN A 180 17.09 -5.98 6.64
C ASN A 180 15.63 -5.87 6.16
N ILE A 181 14.68 -6.47 6.87
CA ILE A 181 13.25 -6.47 6.48
C ILE A 181 12.54 -5.29 7.12
N VAL A 182 11.92 -4.46 6.28
CA VAL A 182 10.90 -3.48 6.67
C VAL A 182 9.55 -4.11 6.40
N LEU A 183 8.75 -4.28 7.45
CA LEU A 183 7.40 -4.81 7.32
C LEU A 183 6.43 -3.63 7.23
N VAL A 184 5.71 -3.52 6.12
CA VAL A 184 4.75 -2.45 5.87
C VAL A 184 3.34 -3.00 5.72
N GLY A 185 2.36 -2.25 6.20
CA GLY A 185 0.96 -2.61 6.02
C GLY A 185 0.03 -1.42 6.24
N ASP A 186 -1.06 -1.41 5.48
CA ASP A 186 -2.13 -0.44 5.57
C ASP A 186 -3.41 -1.10 6.11
N SER A 187 -4.19 -0.40 6.90
CA SER A 187 -5.51 -0.86 7.38
C SER A 187 -5.45 -2.27 8.01
N ALA A 188 -6.17 -3.25 7.43
CA ALA A 188 -6.12 -4.66 7.81
C ALA A 188 -4.71 -5.26 7.65
N GLY A 189 -3.95 -4.82 6.64
CA GLY A 189 -2.55 -5.23 6.46
C GLY A 189 -1.65 -4.68 7.55
N GLY A 190 -1.92 -3.48 8.08
CA GLY A 190 -1.28 -2.93 9.27
C GLY A 190 -1.58 -3.76 10.52
N ASN A 191 -2.83 -4.20 10.69
CA ASN A 191 -3.19 -5.18 11.71
C ASN A 191 -2.40 -6.48 11.57
N LEU A 192 -2.35 -7.02 10.36
CA LEU A 192 -1.64 -8.26 10.07
C LEU A 192 -0.12 -8.14 10.32
N ALA A 193 0.47 -6.98 10.01
CA ALA A 193 1.88 -6.71 10.30
C ALA A 193 2.18 -6.71 11.81
N ILE A 194 1.30 -6.11 12.61
CA ILE A 194 1.42 -6.16 14.07
C ILE A 194 1.23 -7.60 14.57
N ALA A 195 0.19 -8.30 14.11
CA ALA A 195 -0.11 -9.67 14.52
C ALA A 195 1.04 -10.64 14.19
N LEU A 196 1.63 -10.52 12.99
CA LEU A 196 2.81 -11.29 12.60
C LEU A 196 4.00 -11.00 13.53
N THR A 197 4.25 -9.73 13.83
CA THR A 197 5.39 -9.35 14.69
C THR A 197 5.21 -9.83 16.13
N LEU A 198 3.99 -9.76 16.67
CA LEU A 198 3.65 -10.34 17.97
C LEU A 198 3.87 -11.86 17.97
N TYR A 199 3.41 -12.55 16.93
CA TYR A 199 3.62 -13.99 16.80
C TYR A 199 5.12 -14.33 16.76
N LEU A 200 5.91 -13.63 15.97
CA LEU A 200 7.36 -13.85 15.87
C LEU A 200 8.04 -13.66 17.22
N ARG A 201 7.72 -12.56 17.94
CA ARG A 201 8.25 -12.30 19.27
C ARG A 201 7.91 -13.42 20.26
N ASP A 202 6.64 -13.79 20.33
CA ASP A 202 6.14 -14.76 21.31
C ASP A 202 6.73 -16.17 21.07
N HIS A 203 7.14 -16.44 19.82
CA HIS A 203 7.82 -17.69 19.46
C HIS A 203 9.35 -17.53 19.35
N GLN A 204 9.93 -16.43 19.89
CA GLN A 204 11.38 -16.17 19.92
C GLN A 204 12.04 -16.25 18.53
N LYS A 205 11.30 -15.87 17.48
CA LYS A 205 11.80 -15.78 16.12
C LYS A 205 12.42 -14.40 15.87
N ALA A 206 13.30 -14.31 14.87
CA ALA A 206 13.91 -13.05 14.48
C ALA A 206 12.84 -12.04 14.01
N LEU A 207 12.89 -10.80 14.52
CA LEU A 207 11.94 -9.73 14.22
C LEU A 207 12.40 -8.89 13.02
N PRO A 208 11.48 -8.29 12.25
CA PRO A 208 11.83 -7.31 11.24
C PRO A 208 12.51 -6.09 11.86
N ARG A 209 13.27 -5.34 11.05
CA ARG A 209 13.99 -4.14 11.49
C ARG A 209 13.07 -3.09 12.06
N LEU A 210 11.95 -2.83 11.38
CA LEU A 210 10.96 -1.83 11.77
C LEU A 210 9.60 -2.12 11.11
N LEU A 211 8.56 -1.49 11.65
CA LEU A 211 7.20 -1.51 11.10
C LEU A 211 6.84 -0.14 10.52
N VAL A 212 6.16 -0.14 9.38
CA VAL A 212 5.46 1.04 8.83
C VAL A 212 3.98 0.71 8.73
N LEU A 213 3.18 1.40 9.50
CA LEU A 213 1.75 1.13 9.69
C LEU A 213 0.94 2.34 9.23
N GLN A 214 0.27 2.21 8.09
CA GLN A 214 -0.59 3.26 7.54
C GLN A 214 -2.04 2.97 7.92
N SER A 215 -2.68 3.87 8.65
CA SER A 215 -4.06 3.73 9.12
C SER A 215 -4.38 2.34 9.70
N PRO A 216 -3.53 1.73 10.55
CA PRO A 216 -3.68 0.33 10.96
C PRO A 216 -4.99 0.08 11.69
N TRP A 217 -5.62 -1.07 11.46
CA TRP A 217 -6.82 -1.50 12.19
C TRP A 217 -6.40 -2.17 13.50
N THR A 218 -6.32 -1.41 14.60
CA THR A 218 -5.76 -1.90 15.88
C THR A 218 -6.82 -2.40 16.89
N ASP A 219 -8.10 -2.10 16.65
CA ASP A 219 -9.22 -2.57 17.47
C ASP A 219 -10.41 -3.00 16.57
N PHE A 220 -10.80 -4.26 16.64
CA PHE A 220 -11.97 -4.78 15.92
C PHE A 220 -13.29 -4.37 16.57
N ASN A 221 -13.29 -3.86 17.82
CA ASN A 221 -14.48 -3.28 18.42
C ASN A 221 -14.80 -1.91 17.80
N THR A 222 -16.06 -1.50 17.92
CA THR A 222 -16.57 -0.26 17.31
C THR A 222 -16.92 0.83 18.32
N THR A 223 -16.40 0.72 19.55
CA THR A 223 -16.84 1.54 20.69
C THR A 223 -16.02 2.80 20.92
N LEU A 224 -14.87 2.94 20.27
CA LEU A 224 -13.98 4.09 20.49
C LEU A 224 -14.53 5.38 19.86
N ALA A 225 -14.13 6.52 20.41
CA ALA A 225 -14.73 7.82 20.13
C ALA A 225 -14.72 8.21 18.65
N SER A 226 -13.60 8.02 17.93
CA SER A 226 -13.51 8.35 16.51
C SER A 226 -14.44 7.50 15.63
N ARG A 227 -14.78 6.29 16.04
CA ARG A 227 -15.79 5.45 15.37
C ARG A 227 -17.17 6.11 15.35
N ILE A 228 -17.41 7.08 16.24
CA ILE A 228 -18.66 7.84 16.36
C ILE A 228 -18.53 9.19 15.66
N TYR A 229 -17.58 10.05 16.10
CA TYR A 229 -17.55 11.43 15.64
C TYR A 229 -16.92 11.60 14.25
N ASN A 230 -16.10 10.66 13.78
CA ASN A 230 -15.55 10.65 12.43
C ASN A 230 -16.38 9.80 11.44
N ASN A 231 -17.41 9.10 11.90
CA ASN A 231 -18.20 8.20 11.06
C ASN A 231 -18.85 8.86 9.83
N ARG A 232 -19.04 10.19 9.86
CA ARG A 232 -19.54 10.97 8.71
C ARG A 232 -18.45 11.75 7.98
N LYS A 233 -17.22 11.75 8.51
CA LYS A 233 -16.09 12.48 7.94
C LYS A 233 -15.14 11.59 7.16
N ASP A 234 -15.14 10.30 7.47
CA ASP A 234 -14.30 9.31 6.80
C ASP A 234 -14.99 8.84 5.51
N GLN A 235 -14.51 9.33 4.37
CA GLN A 235 -15.07 9.01 3.05
C GLN A 235 -14.76 7.58 2.60
N ILE A 236 -13.85 6.88 3.29
CA ILE A 236 -13.42 5.52 2.91
C ILE A 236 -14.09 4.46 3.78
N LEU A 237 -14.08 4.63 5.11
CA LEU A 237 -14.64 3.64 6.05
C LEU A 237 -15.90 4.12 6.77
N GLY A 238 -16.26 5.38 6.65
CA GLY A 238 -17.37 5.98 7.37
C GLY A 238 -18.74 5.51 6.91
N GLN A 239 -19.77 6.06 7.53
CA GLN A 239 -21.17 5.70 7.29
C GLN A 239 -21.56 5.86 5.81
N GLY A 240 -22.14 4.82 5.25
CA GLY A 240 -22.62 4.81 3.86
C GLY A 240 -21.57 4.34 2.85
N THR A 241 -20.32 4.11 3.26
CA THR A 241 -19.31 3.54 2.38
C THR A 241 -19.44 2.01 2.27
N PRO A 242 -19.04 1.40 1.16
CA PRO A 242 -19.09 -0.07 0.99
C PRO A 242 -18.29 -0.83 2.05
N LEU A 243 -17.17 -0.26 2.55
CA LEU A 243 -16.28 -0.91 3.52
C LEU A 243 -16.77 -0.78 4.98
N ASN A 244 -17.72 0.11 5.27
CA ASN A 244 -18.22 0.33 6.63
C ASN A 244 -18.79 -0.96 7.24
N LYS A 245 -19.47 -1.78 6.44
CA LYS A 245 -20.00 -3.07 6.91
C LYS A 245 -18.87 -4.04 7.28
N ALA A 246 -17.83 -4.15 6.46
CA ALA A 246 -16.71 -5.06 6.73
C ALA A 246 -15.99 -4.73 8.04
N VAL A 247 -15.96 -3.45 8.41
CA VAL A 247 -15.35 -3.00 9.66
C VAL A 247 -16.28 -3.24 10.87
N LYS A 248 -17.59 -3.14 10.69
CA LYS A 248 -18.58 -3.39 11.76
C LYS A 248 -18.81 -4.87 12.05
N GLU A 249 -18.72 -5.68 11.01
CA GLU A 249 -18.97 -7.12 11.04
C GLU A 249 -17.77 -7.86 10.44
N PRO A 250 -16.61 -7.88 11.14
CA PRO A 250 -15.36 -8.36 10.59
C PRO A 250 -15.38 -9.88 10.37
N ALA A 251 -15.63 -10.30 9.13
CA ALA A 251 -15.72 -11.73 8.77
C ALA A 251 -14.42 -12.50 9.10
N TYR A 252 -13.24 -11.83 9.10
CA TYR A 252 -11.98 -12.45 9.43
C TYR A 252 -11.89 -12.94 10.87
N ALA A 253 -12.64 -12.34 11.80
CA ALA A 253 -12.64 -12.74 13.21
C ALA A 253 -13.13 -14.18 13.43
N GLY A 254 -13.95 -14.72 12.52
CA GLY A 254 -14.55 -16.04 12.71
C GLY A 254 -15.34 -16.11 14.02
N ASN A 255 -14.95 -17.04 14.89
CA ASN A 255 -15.59 -17.23 16.19
C ASN A 255 -14.83 -16.57 17.37
N LEU A 256 -13.77 -15.80 17.09
CA LEU A 256 -13.01 -15.13 18.15
C LEU A 256 -13.75 -13.90 18.66
N SER A 257 -13.51 -13.56 19.93
CA SER A 257 -13.93 -12.27 20.49
C SER A 257 -13.25 -11.14 19.74
N LEU A 258 -13.96 -10.06 19.45
CA LEU A 258 -13.37 -8.88 18.82
C LEU A 258 -12.33 -8.17 19.72
N SER A 259 -12.33 -8.46 21.02
CA SER A 259 -11.29 -8.01 21.99
C SER A 259 -10.15 -9.01 22.15
N ASP A 260 -10.11 -10.09 21.37
CA ASP A 260 -8.99 -11.02 21.40
C ASP A 260 -7.71 -10.31 20.95
N PRO A 261 -6.62 -10.33 21.72
CA PRO A 261 -5.37 -9.63 21.37
C PRO A 261 -4.77 -10.07 20.03
N ARG A 262 -5.11 -11.26 19.56
CA ARG A 262 -4.68 -11.78 18.24
C ARG A 262 -5.36 -11.09 17.07
N LEU A 263 -6.56 -10.51 17.29
CA LEU A 263 -7.31 -9.70 16.33
C LEU A 263 -7.14 -8.21 16.59
N SER A 264 -7.19 -7.81 17.86
CA SER A 264 -7.14 -6.42 18.31
C SER A 264 -5.88 -6.16 19.13
N PRO A 265 -4.75 -5.86 18.46
CA PRO A 265 -3.45 -5.72 19.11
C PRO A 265 -3.39 -4.58 20.14
N ILE A 266 -4.35 -3.67 20.17
CA ILE A 266 -4.50 -2.68 21.25
C ILE A 266 -4.60 -3.32 22.64
N TYR A 267 -5.04 -4.59 22.73
CA TYR A 267 -5.14 -5.36 23.99
C TYR A 267 -3.95 -6.30 24.24
N ALA A 268 -2.99 -6.36 23.30
CA ALA A 268 -1.81 -7.22 23.44
C ALA A 268 -0.74 -6.59 24.34
N ASP A 269 0.18 -7.39 24.87
CA ASP A 269 1.47 -6.91 25.37
C ASP A 269 2.37 -6.56 24.19
N LEU A 270 2.84 -5.32 24.10
CA LEU A 270 3.63 -4.81 22.98
C LEU A 270 5.14 -4.76 23.27
N LYS A 271 5.59 -5.18 24.48
CA LYS A 271 7.01 -5.19 24.86
C LYS A 271 7.85 -5.95 23.86
N GLY A 272 9.00 -5.38 23.52
CA GLY A 272 9.99 -6.01 22.64
C GLY A 272 9.64 -5.97 21.15
N LEU A 273 8.57 -5.27 20.74
CA LEU A 273 8.33 -5.00 19.33
C LEU A 273 9.39 -4.03 18.76
N PRO A 274 9.70 -4.12 17.46
CA PRO A 274 10.66 -3.23 16.82
C PRO A 274 10.13 -1.79 16.72
N PRO A 275 11.01 -0.80 16.42
CA PRO A 275 10.58 0.56 16.15
C PRO A 275 9.45 0.62 15.10
N MET A 276 8.47 1.52 15.30
CA MET A 276 7.35 1.63 14.39
C MET A 276 6.99 3.07 14.04
N LEU A 277 6.62 3.28 12.78
CA LEU A 277 5.98 4.48 12.29
C LEU A 277 4.49 4.20 12.11
N ILE A 278 3.64 5.00 12.74
CA ILE A 278 2.18 4.97 12.57
C ILE A 278 1.76 6.25 11.88
N GLN A 279 1.05 6.14 10.76
CA GLN A 279 0.46 7.28 10.06
C GLN A 279 -1.04 7.10 10.05
N THR A 280 -1.79 8.15 10.38
CA THR A 280 -3.26 8.10 10.46
C THR A 280 -3.90 9.41 10.01
N GLY A 281 -5.07 9.34 9.43
CA GLY A 281 -5.84 10.51 9.06
C GLY A 281 -6.63 11.10 10.23
N GLY A 282 -6.74 12.43 10.31
CA GLY A 282 -7.50 13.11 11.36
C GLY A 282 -9.03 12.89 11.26
N HIS A 283 -9.53 12.54 10.09
CA HIS A 283 -10.95 12.26 9.85
C HIS A 283 -11.27 10.75 9.82
N GLU A 284 -10.29 9.86 9.96
CA GLU A 284 -10.58 8.43 9.91
C GLU A 284 -11.23 7.90 11.20
N ILE A 285 -12.04 6.87 11.05
CA ILE A 285 -12.71 6.22 12.18
C ILE A 285 -11.73 5.45 13.08
N PHE A 286 -10.52 5.13 12.61
CA PHE A 286 -9.47 4.44 13.37
C PHE A 286 -8.56 5.37 14.21
N LEU A 287 -8.76 6.69 14.15
CA LEU A 287 -7.88 7.65 14.82
C LEU A 287 -7.69 7.36 16.32
N THR A 288 -8.77 7.18 17.08
CA THR A 288 -8.67 7.00 18.55
C THR A 288 -8.02 5.66 18.91
N GLU A 289 -8.27 4.60 18.15
CA GLU A 289 -7.64 3.30 18.41
C GLU A 289 -6.13 3.37 18.14
N ASN A 290 -5.72 4.06 17.08
CA ASN A 290 -4.31 4.23 16.74
C ASN A 290 -3.58 5.09 17.77
N GLN A 291 -4.22 6.14 18.29
CA GLN A 291 -3.68 6.95 19.39
C GLN A 291 -3.48 6.10 20.65
N LYS A 292 -4.48 5.32 21.04
CA LYS A 292 -4.38 4.44 22.22
C LYS A 292 -3.37 3.31 22.04
N PHE A 293 -3.26 2.77 20.82
CA PHE A 293 -2.25 1.77 20.50
C PHE A 293 -0.83 2.36 20.62
N MET A 294 -0.62 3.58 20.10
CA MET A 294 0.64 4.31 20.24
C MET A 294 0.98 4.56 21.73
N GLU A 295 0.02 5.10 22.52
CA GLU A 295 0.21 5.33 23.96
C GLU A 295 0.63 4.04 24.66
N LYS A 296 -0.08 2.94 24.41
CA LYS A 296 0.26 1.64 24.99
C LYS A 296 1.65 1.15 24.54
N ALA A 297 2.01 1.30 23.29
CA ALA A 297 3.31 0.89 22.79
C ALA A 297 4.45 1.67 23.46
N ILE A 298 4.27 2.97 23.69
CA ILE A 298 5.21 3.81 24.44
C ILE A 298 5.31 3.33 25.90
N ASP A 299 4.18 3.06 26.56
CA ASP A 299 4.14 2.54 27.93
C ASP A 299 4.83 1.17 28.05
N ASP A 300 4.75 0.34 27.01
CA ASP A 300 5.43 -0.95 26.92
C ASP A 300 6.92 -0.81 26.50
N GLY A 301 7.43 0.41 26.33
CA GLY A 301 8.83 0.70 26.02
C GLY A 301 9.22 0.54 24.55
N VAL A 302 8.26 0.56 23.63
CA VAL A 302 8.50 0.48 22.20
C VAL A 302 8.79 1.88 21.64
N GLU A 303 9.76 2.00 20.73
CA GLU A 303 10.01 3.24 20.00
C GLU A 303 8.91 3.45 18.96
N VAL A 304 8.12 4.52 19.12
CA VAL A 304 7.00 4.84 18.21
C VAL A 304 7.11 6.28 17.72
N THR A 305 6.99 6.46 16.42
CA THR A 305 6.67 7.74 15.79
C THR A 305 5.23 7.64 15.27
N MET A 306 4.36 8.59 15.66
CA MET A 306 3.02 8.67 15.11
C MET A 306 2.76 10.04 14.51
N THR A 307 2.25 10.08 13.29
CA THR A 307 1.85 11.31 12.60
C THR A 307 0.37 11.25 12.26
N VAL A 308 -0.37 12.27 12.71
CA VAL A 308 -1.78 12.49 12.34
C VAL A 308 -1.83 13.52 11.22
N TYR A 309 -2.36 13.14 10.08
CA TYR A 309 -2.55 14.01 8.92
C TYR A 309 -3.93 14.68 9.01
N PRO A 310 -4.00 16.00 9.28
CA PRO A 310 -5.27 16.69 9.48
C PRO A 310 -6.22 16.53 8.29
N ASP A 311 -7.52 16.37 8.58
CA ASP A 311 -8.60 16.30 7.60
C ASP A 311 -8.50 15.14 6.58
N MET A 312 -7.53 14.23 6.74
CA MET A 312 -7.39 13.07 5.86
C MET A 312 -8.29 11.91 6.33
N PRO A 313 -8.97 11.22 5.39
CA PRO A 313 -9.73 10.00 5.67
C PRO A 313 -8.81 8.80 5.80
N HIS A 314 -9.39 7.63 6.05
CA HIS A 314 -8.68 6.34 6.12
C HIS A 314 -7.89 6.06 4.84
N ASP A 315 -6.68 5.49 4.99
CA ASP A 315 -5.76 5.12 3.91
C ASP A 315 -5.54 6.22 2.85
N PHE A 316 -5.52 7.47 3.30
CA PHE A 316 -5.42 8.63 2.42
C PHE A 316 -4.22 8.56 1.47
N ALA A 317 -3.08 8.03 1.90
CA ALA A 317 -1.89 7.94 1.07
C ALA A 317 -2.06 6.98 -0.12
N LEU A 318 -2.86 5.92 0.05
CA LEU A 318 -3.23 4.98 -1.00
C LEU A 318 -4.38 5.51 -1.88
N CYS A 319 -5.43 6.04 -1.23
CA CYS A 319 -6.67 6.45 -1.90
C CYS A 319 -6.58 7.82 -2.58
N LEU A 320 -5.71 8.71 -2.09
CA LEU A 320 -5.57 10.11 -2.51
C LEU A 320 -4.09 10.45 -2.82
N PRO A 321 -3.41 9.68 -3.69
CA PRO A 321 -1.95 9.74 -3.84
C PRO A 321 -1.41 11.09 -4.34
N ASP A 322 -2.27 11.93 -4.93
CA ASP A 322 -1.86 13.21 -5.49
C ASP A 322 -1.85 14.37 -4.48
N LEU A 323 -2.42 14.18 -3.26
CA LEU A 323 -2.44 15.22 -2.24
C LEU A 323 -1.04 15.43 -1.60
N ASP A 324 -0.77 16.66 -1.17
CA ASP A 324 0.46 16.99 -0.45
C ASP A 324 0.64 16.20 0.85
N ALA A 325 -0.45 15.89 1.55
CA ALA A 325 -0.44 15.02 2.73
C ALA A 325 0.06 13.61 2.39
N SER A 326 -0.36 13.05 1.26
CA SER A 326 0.05 11.71 0.80
C SER A 326 1.52 11.69 0.38
N VAL A 327 1.98 12.74 -0.30
CA VAL A 327 3.39 12.90 -0.65
C VAL A 327 4.25 13.05 0.60
N ALA A 328 3.83 13.86 1.57
CA ALA A 328 4.53 14.03 2.84
C ALA A 328 4.61 12.72 3.64
N SER A 329 3.53 11.94 3.67
CA SER A 329 3.49 10.62 4.30
C SER A 329 4.54 9.67 3.69
N LEU A 330 4.64 9.60 2.37
CA LEU A 330 5.67 8.80 1.70
C LEU A 330 7.10 9.26 2.02
N GLN A 331 7.35 10.58 2.02
CA GLN A 331 8.67 11.14 2.36
C GLN A 331 9.05 10.87 3.82
N GLU A 332 8.08 10.91 4.74
CA GLU A 332 8.28 10.56 6.14
C GLU A 332 8.69 9.09 6.30
N ILE A 333 8.06 8.16 5.56
CA ILE A 333 8.43 6.74 5.55
C ILE A 333 9.90 6.56 5.15
N GLY A 334 10.33 7.20 4.06
CA GLY A 334 11.74 7.15 3.62
C GLY A 334 12.70 7.74 4.67
N THR A 335 12.30 8.82 5.33
CA THR A 335 13.10 9.47 6.39
C THR A 335 13.20 8.60 7.63
N PHE A 336 12.07 8.01 8.05
CA PHE A 336 12.01 7.10 9.19
C PHE A 336 12.88 5.86 8.94
N ALA A 337 12.74 5.21 7.80
CA ALA A 337 13.55 4.05 7.45
C ALA A 337 15.06 4.38 7.49
N LYS A 338 15.50 5.49 6.86
CA LYS A 338 16.91 5.91 6.86
C LYS A 338 17.49 6.16 8.24
N ARG A 339 16.68 6.52 9.23
CA ARG A 339 17.12 6.73 10.60
C ARG A 339 17.44 5.42 11.33
N HIS A 340 16.84 4.31 10.89
CA HIS A 340 16.92 3.03 11.57
C HIS A 340 17.82 2.01 10.87
N PHE A 341 18.37 2.34 9.71
CA PHE A 341 19.38 1.57 8.98
C PHE A 341 20.74 2.26 9.02
#